data_dfb1b12126935cfae8ede575fb2c68a7
#
_entry.id   dfb1b12126935cfae8ede575fb2c68a7
#
_cell.length_a   1.000
_cell.length_b   1.000
_cell.length_c   1.000
_cell.angle_alpha   90.00
_cell.angle_beta   90.00
_cell.angle_gamma   90.00
#
_symmetry.space_group_name_H-M   'P 1'
#
loop_
_entity.id
_entity.type
_entity.pdbx_description
1 polymer ?
#
loop_
_entity_poly.entity_id
_entity_poly.type
_entity_poly.pdbx_seq_one_letter_code
_entity_poly.pdbx_strand_id
1 'polypeptide(L)'
;MASMKEIREHIASIQSTQKVTNAMYLIASTKMRRAKEDLAKTRPFFDAVSTQIEQIFQHAGEIESPYLYRGNADDLAQPGTYAYLVVTADRGLAGAYNQNVIQETMKRLEKHPDSRLFVVGGNGRHFFSGHGVPVEKSFRYDAQSPTLRRAREITAKLLDLFDRGEISKLFVIYTDLGNGVDMNVRTVRLLPLEDEHFAKEETGEKPIRFEPSAEEVLARVVPAYITGFLYSAMVDSFCAEQNARASAMDSANQNEDDMLRELRLEYNHERQGAITSEITEVSAGARSKKNHMEKEAQHAHR
;
A
#
# COMPACT_ATOMS: atom_id res chain seq x y z
N MET A 1 39.09 15.07 1.91
CA MET A 1 38.71 14.34 0.67
C MET A 1 38.69 12.86 1.03
N ALA A 2 37.71 12.12 0.58
CA ALA A 2 37.63 10.68 0.81
C ALA A 2 38.79 9.96 0.08
N SER A 3 39.34 8.94 0.68
CA SER A 3 40.41 8.17 0.04
C SER A 3 39.85 7.34 -1.13
N MET A 4 40.66 7.07 -2.16
CA MET A 4 40.28 6.18 -3.27
C MET A 4 39.70 4.82 -2.79
N LYS A 5 40.16 4.32 -1.64
CA LYS A 5 39.66 3.09 -1.03
C LYS A 5 38.21 3.28 -0.54
N GLU A 6 37.93 4.36 0.16
CA GLU A 6 36.59 4.69 0.67
C GLU A 6 35.59 4.89 -0.47
N ILE A 7 35.98 5.62 -1.54
CA ILE A 7 35.13 5.81 -2.72
C ILE A 7 34.79 4.46 -3.37
N ARG A 8 35.77 3.57 -3.50
CA ARG A 8 35.54 2.22 -4.07
C ARG A 8 34.60 1.37 -3.21
N GLU A 9 34.76 1.42 -1.88
CA GLU A 9 33.88 0.72 -0.94
C GLU A 9 32.43 1.27 -1.02
N HIS A 10 32.29 2.59 -1.16
CA HIS A 10 31.00 3.24 -1.33
C HIS A 10 30.33 2.83 -2.66
N ILE A 11 31.07 2.83 -3.78
CA ILE A 11 30.58 2.32 -5.07
C ILE A 11 30.09 0.88 -4.94
N ALA A 12 30.84 -0.01 -4.31
CA ALA A 12 30.47 -1.40 -4.12
C ALA A 12 29.20 -1.55 -3.26
N SER A 13 29.07 -0.73 -2.22
CA SER A 13 27.89 -0.69 -1.36
C SER A 13 26.63 -0.29 -2.14
N ILE A 14 26.69 0.83 -2.91
CA ILE A 14 25.55 1.29 -3.73
C ILE A 14 25.17 0.24 -4.78
N GLN A 15 26.14 -0.36 -5.46
CA GLN A 15 25.87 -1.44 -6.42
C GLN A 15 25.18 -2.66 -5.79
N SER A 16 25.51 -2.96 -4.53
CA SER A 16 24.84 -4.03 -3.79
C SER A 16 23.41 -3.67 -3.45
N THR A 17 23.15 -2.44 -3.01
CA THR A 17 21.82 -1.93 -2.69
C THR A 17 20.95 -1.90 -3.95
N GLN A 18 21.48 -1.43 -5.08
CA GLN A 18 20.79 -1.37 -6.37
C GLN A 18 20.29 -2.75 -6.84
N LYS A 19 21.03 -3.81 -6.59
CA LYS A 19 20.55 -5.18 -6.89
C LYS A 19 19.33 -5.55 -6.05
N VAL A 20 19.27 -5.09 -4.81
CA VAL A 20 18.15 -5.34 -3.89
C VAL A 20 16.91 -4.52 -4.30
N THR A 21 17.08 -3.23 -4.56
CA THR A 21 16.00 -2.33 -4.98
C THR A 21 15.39 -2.77 -6.31
N ASN A 22 16.23 -3.18 -7.27
CA ASN A 22 15.76 -3.72 -8.56
C ASN A 22 15.00 -5.05 -8.38
N ALA A 23 15.49 -5.96 -7.54
CA ALA A 23 14.78 -7.19 -7.22
C ALA A 23 13.42 -6.90 -6.57
N MET A 24 13.36 -5.93 -5.65
CA MET A 24 12.11 -5.52 -5.00
C MET A 24 11.11 -4.92 -5.99
N TYR A 25 11.56 -4.11 -6.95
CA TYR A 25 10.75 -3.60 -8.06
C TYR A 25 10.09 -4.73 -8.86
N LEU A 26 10.89 -5.71 -9.30
CA LEU A 26 10.40 -6.85 -10.09
C LEU A 26 9.42 -7.73 -9.31
N ILE A 27 9.70 -7.97 -8.02
CA ILE A 27 8.80 -8.73 -7.14
C ILE A 27 7.48 -8.00 -6.96
N ALA A 28 7.50 -6.69 -6.69
CA ALA A 28 6.30 -5.88 -6.51
C ALA A 28 5.43 -5.89 -7.77
N SER A 29 6.01 -5.64 -8.94
CA SER A 29 5.31 -5.68 -10.23
C SER A 29 4.68 -7.05 -10.52
N THR A 30 5.39 -8.14 -10.22
CA THR A 30 4.88 -9.50 -10.42
C THR A 30 3.72 -9.82 -9.46
N LYS A 31 3.82 -9.43 -8.19
CA LYS A 31 2.76 -9.62 -7.19
C LYS A 31 1.50 -8.85 -7.56
N MET A 32 1.64 -7.60 -8.00
CA MET A 32 0.52 -6.78 -8.45
C MET A 32 -0.22 -7.43 -9.63
N ARG A 33 0.50 -7.88 -10.65
CA ARG A 33 -0.11 -8.56 -11.81
C ARG A 33 -0.89 -9.79 -11.39
N ARG A 34 -0.29 -10.68 -10.57
CA ARG A 34 -0.95 -11.90 -10.10
C ARG A 34 -2.23 -11.59 -9.30
N ALA A 35 -2.19 -10.59 -8.42
CA ALA A 35 -3.37 -10.19 -7.64
C ALA A 35 -4.52 -9.69 -8.53
N LYS A 36 -4.21 -8.90 -9.57
CA LYS A 36 -5.21 -8.45 -10.56
C LYS A 36 -5.82 -9.62 -11.35
N GLU A 37 -5.00 -10.59 -11.74
CA GLU A 37 -5.47 -11.80 -12.43
C GLU A 37 -6.42 -12.63 -11.55
N ASP A 38 -6.12 -12.77 -10.25
CA ASP A 38 -6.96 -13.51 -9.32
C ASP A 38 -8.28 -12.77 -9.01
N LEU A 39 -8.26 -11.44 -8.92
CA LEU A 39 -9.48 -10.62 -8.80
C LEU A 39 -10.36 -10.78 -10.03
N ALA A 40 -9.79 -10.72 -11.23
CA ALA A 40 -10.53 -10.83 -12.49
C ALA A 40 -11.30 -12.16 -12.61
N LYS A 41 -10.78 -13.25 -12.03
CA LYS A 41 -11.47 -14.56 -12.02
C LYS A 41 -12.73 -14.58 -11.14
N THR A 42 -12.75 -13.80 -10.06
CA THR A 42 -13.86 -13.79 -9.09
C THR A 42 -14.86 -12.67 -9.35
N ARG A 43 -14.46 -11.65 -10.09
CA ARG A 43 -15.28 -10.45 -10.39
C ARG A 43 -16.65 -10.78 -10.97
N PRO A 44 -16.82 -11.67 -11.97
CA PRO A 44 -18.16 -11.97 -12.53
C PRO A 44 -19.15 -12.49 -11.49
N PHE A 45 -18.68 -13.25 -10.50
CA PHE A 45 -19.54 -13.71 -9.41
C PHE A 45 -20.03 -12.54 -8.54
N PHE A 46 -19.12 -11.63 -8.16
CA PHE A 46 -19.50 -10.50 -7.32
C PHE A 46 -20.34 -9.46 -8.06
N ASP A 47 -20.09 -9.26 -9.35
CA ASP A 47 -20.95 -8.42 -10.19
C ASP A 47 -22.38 -9.00 -10.24
N ALA A 48 -22.54 -10.31 -10.38
CA ALA A 48 -23.84 -10.97 -10.34
C ALA A 48 -24.55 -10.81 -8.98
N VAL A 49 -23.80 -10.92 -7.87
CA VAL A 49 -24.33 -10.70 -6.51
C VAL A 49 -24.77 -9.24 -6.33
N SER A 50 -24.01 -8.28 -6.82
CA SER A 50 -24.34 -6.85 -6.80
C SER A 50 -25.64 -6.59 -7.58
N THR A 51 -25.75 -7.15 -8.78
CA THR A 51 -26.97 -7.06 -9.61
C THR A 51 -28.20 -7.66 -8.91
N GLN A 52 -28.04 -8.77 -8.16
CA GLN A 52 -29.16 -9.33 -7.39
C GLN A 52 -29.64 -8.36 -6.29
N ILE A 53 -28.71 -7.68 -5.60
CA ILE A 53 -29.10 -6.66 -4.61
C ILE A 53 -29.82 -5.49 -5.30
N GLU A 54 -29.28 -5.00 -6.43
CA GLU A 54 -29.94 -3.96 -7.23
C GLU A 54 -31.38 -4.35 -7.61
N GLN A 55 -31.59 -5.58 -8.07
CA GLN A 55 -32.93 -6.10 -8.42
C GLN A 55 -33.86 -6.19 -7.20
N ILE A 56 -33.35 -6.55 -6.03
CA ILE A 56 -34.14 -6.56 -4.79
C ILE A 56 -34.65 -5.14 -4.49
N PHE A 57 -33.74 -4.15 -4.51
CA PHE A 57 -34.13 -2.76 -4.26
C PHE A 57 -35.13 -2.21 -5.27
N GLN A 58 -35.00 -2.58 -6.54
CA GLN A 58 -35.89 -2.11 -7.61
C GLN A 58 -37.31 -2.73 -7.58
N HIS A 59 -37.45 -3.99 -7.14
CA HIS A 59 -38.69 -4.75 -7.35
C HIS A 59 -39.37 -5.20 -6.06
N ALA A 60 -38.70 -5.15 -4.91
CA ALA A 60 -39.24 -5.70 -3.67
C ALA A 60 -40.13 -4.72 -2.85
N GLY A 61 -40.23 -3.46 -3.28
CA GLY A 61 -40.94 -2.44 -2.50
C GLY A 61 -40.32 -2.15 -1.16
N GLU A 62 -41.14 -1.94 -0.13
CA GLU A 62 -40.61 -1.71 1.21
C GLU A 62 -40.15 -3.01 1.85
N ILE A 63 -38.81 -3.10 2.15
CA ILE A 63 -38.19 -4.25 2.82
C ILE A 63 -37.77 -3.81 4.24
N GLU A 64 -38.16 -4.56 5.25
CA GLU A 64 -37.65 -4.39 6.61
C GLU A 64 -36.42 -5.29 6.80
N SER A 65 -35.24 -4.69 6.88
CA SER A 65 -34.01 -5.43 7.08
C SER A 65 -33.03 -4.61 7.93
N PRO A 66 -32.31 -5.23 8.88
CA PRO A 66 -31.26 -4.56 9.64
C PRO A 66 -30.08 -4.12 8.77
N TYR A 67 -29.95 -4.72 7.58
CA TYR A 67 -28.89 -4.39 6.65
C TYR A 67 -29.19 -3.16 5.77
N LEU A 68 -30.40 -2.60 5.85
CA LEU A 68 -30.85 -1.46 5.06
C LEU A 68 -30.97 -0.21 5.91
N TYR A 69 -30.58 0.92 5.33
CA TYR A 69 -30.77 2.22 5.94
C TYR A 69 -31.88 2.97 5.15
N ARG A 70 -32.92 3.40 5.86
CA ARG A 70 -34.07 4.12 5.31
C ARG A 70 -34.19 5.58 5.78
N GLY A 71 -33.11 6.16 6.32
CA GLY A 71 -33.11 7.55 6.77
C GLY A 71 -32.56 8.50 5.72
N ASN A 72 -32.86 9.80 5.86
CA ASN A 72 -32.21 10.85 5.07
C ASN A 72 -30.71 10.89 5.39
N ALA A 73 -29.88 11.37 4.44
CA ALA A 73 -28.44 11.48 4.61
C ALA A 73 -28.02 12.23 5.91
N ASP A 74 -28.88 13.14 6.40
CA ASP A 74 -28.72 13.87 7.65
C ASP A 74 -28.86 13.00 8.92
N ASP A 75 -29.58 11.86 8.84
CA ASP A 75 -29.71 10.89 9.93
C ASP A 75 -28.45 10.02 10.12
N LEU A 76 -27.43 10.17 9.29
CA LEU A 76 -26.10 9.57 9.49
C LEU A 76 -25.45 10.01 10.80
N ALA A 77 -25.94 11.12 11.40
CA ALA A 77 -25.55 11.60 12.72
C ALA A 77 -26.23 10.85 13.89
N GLN A 78 -27.10 9.86 13.60
CA GLN A 78 -27.78 9.11 14.67
C GLN A 78 -26.79 8.36 15.58
N PRO A 79 -27.09 8.26 16.89
CA PRO A 79 -26.26 7.56 17.83
C PRO A 79 -26.11 6.08 17.43
N GLY A 80 -24.90 5.61 17.41
CA GLY A 80 -24.56 4.24 17.08
C GLY A 80 -23.06 4.06 17.09
N THR A 81 -22.62 2.83 17.34
CA THR A 81 -21.18 2.51 17.36
C THR A 81 -20.64 2.41 15.94
N TYR A 82 -19.74 3.31 15.60
CA TYR A 82 -19.03 3.27 14.32
C TYR A 82 -17.94 2.21 14.35
N ALA A 83 -17.77 1.49 13.28
CA ALA A 83 -16.67 0.56 13.05
C ALA A 83 -15.94 0.92 11.77
N TYR A 84 -14.62 1.05 11.85
CA TYR A 84 -13.75 1.28 10.71
C TYR A 84 -12.86 0.06 10.47
N LEU A 85 -13.02 -0.58 9.32
CA LEU A 85 -12.08 -1.56 8.81
C LEU A 85 -11.05 -0.85 7.94
N VAL A 86 -9.79 -0.87 8.38
CA VAL A 86 -8.71 -0.16 7.71
C VAL A 86 -7.74 -1.16 7.08
N VAL A 87 -7.43 -0.98 5.80
CA VAL A 87 -6.50 -1.84 5.06
C VAL A 87 -5.19 -1.11 4.85
N THR A 88 -4.16 -1.53 5.59
CA THR A 88 -2.77 -1.04 5.47
C THR A 88 -1.84 -2.14 5.00
N ALA A 89 -0.59 -1.84 4.69
CA ALA A 89 0.42 -2.83 4.38
C ALA A 89 0.94 -3.55 5.64
N ASP A 90 1.57 -4.71 5.45
CA ASP A 90 2.31 -5.37 6.53
C ASP A 90 3.70 -4.76 6.73
N ARG A 91 4.31 -4.25 5.68
CA ARG A 91 5.70 -3.75 5.65
C ARG A 91 5.77 -2.35 5.06
N GLY A 92 6.88 -1.66 5.33
CA GLY A 92 7.20 -0.35 4.75
C GLY A 92 7.73 -0.41 3.31
N LEU A 93 8.48 0.62 2.95
CA LEU A 93 9.09 0.82 1.62
C LEU A 93 8.07 0.88 0.46
N ALA A 94 6.87 1.37 0.74
CA ALA A 94 5.78 1.57 -0.22
C ALA A 94 5.41 3.06 -0.36
N GLY A 95 6.41 3.94 -0.39
CA GLY A 95 6.20 5.37 -0.48
C GLY A 95 5.23 5.89 0.59
N ALA A 96 4.29 6.75 0.19
CA ALA A 96 3.28 7.35 1.07
C ALA A 96 2.05 6.48 1.32
N TYR A 97 1.98 5.25 0.78
CA TYR A 97 0.79 4.39 0.85
C TYR A 97 0.21 4.27 2.27
N ASN A 98 1.01 3.80 3.23
CA ASN A 98 0.55 3.63 4.61
C ASN A 98 0.18 4.98 5.25
N GLN A 99 0.98 6.01 5.02
CA GLN A 99 0.76 7.34 5.61
C GLN A 99 -0.57 7.94 5.17
N ASN A 100 -0.93 7.81 3.89
CA ASN A 100 -2.19 8.33 3.37
C ASN A 100 -3.40 7.64 4.02
N VAL A 101 -3.37 6.30 4.13
CA VAL A 101 -4.46 5.53 4.78
C VAL A 101 -4.58 5.87 6.27
N ILE A 102 -3.45 5.98 6.96
CA ILE A 102 -3.41 6.34 8.39
C ILE A 102 -3.97 7.75 8.60
N GLN A 103 -3.58 8.71 7.77
CA GLN A 103 -4.08 10.09 7.85
C GLN A 103 -5.60 10.16 7.68
N GLU A 104 -6.16 9.47 6.67
CA GLU A 104 -7.61 9.42 6.46
C GLU A 104 -8.31 8.76 7.65
N THR A 105 -7.74 7.67 8.18
CA THR A 105 -8.28 7.01 9.36
C THR A 105 -8.32 7.93 10.57
N MET A 106 -7.23 8.66 10.85
CA MET A 106 -7.17 9.59 11.98
C MET A 106 -8.24 10.70 11.85
N LYS A 107 -8.44 11.26 10.65
CA LYS A 107 -9.51 12.25 10.40
C LYS A 107 -10.91 11.70 10.71
N ARG A 108 -11.15 10.40 10.45
CA ARG A 108 -12.44 9.75 10.76
C ARG A 108 -12.60 9.52 12.25
N LEU A 109 -11.53 9.09 12.93
CA LEU A 109 -11.55 8.87 14.39
C LEU A 109 -11.70 10.18 15.18
N GLU A 110 -11.17 11.30 14.68
CA GLU A 110 -11.40 12.63 15.27
C GLU A 110 -12.88 13.02 15.24
N LYS A 111 -13.61 12.65 14.18
CA LYS A 111 -15.06 12.89 14.06
C LYS A 111 -15.90 11.94 14.90
N HIS A 112 -15.43 10.72 15.08
CA HIS A 112 -16.13 9.64 15.79
C HIS A 112 -15.17 8.95 16.76
N PRO A 113 -14.84 9.58 17.92
CA PRO A 113 -13.81 9.07 18.84
C PRO A 113 -14.16 7.72 19.49
N ASP A 114 -15.45 7.41 19.65
CA ASP A 114 -15.92 6.14 20.23
C ASP A 114 -16.00 4.99 19.22
N SER A 115 -15.32 5.11 18.08
CA SER A 115 -15.35 4.10 17.02
C SER A 115 -14.51 2.89 17.37
N ARG A 116 -14.97 1.71 16.93
CA ARG A 116 -14.15 0.48 16.95
C ARG A 116 -13.26 0.41 15.71
N LEU A 117 -11.97 0.16 15.92
CA LEU A 117 -10.99 0.12 14.85
C LEU A 117 -10.50 -1.31 14.59
N PHE A 118 -10.74 -1.80 13.39
CA PHE A 118 -10.29 -3.09 12.86
C PHE A 118 -9.20 -2.86 11.82
N VAL A 119 -8.01 -3.42 11.99
CA VAL A 119 -6.88 -3.14 11.12
C VAL A 119 -6.35 -4.41 10.46
N VAL A 120 -6.41 -4.45 9.13
CA VAL A 120 -5.68 -5.39 8.29
C VAL A 120 -4.30 -4.80 8.00
N GLY A 121 -3.25 -5.61 8.16
CA GLY A 121 -1.87 -5.18 7.94
C GLY A 121 -1.11 -4.83 9.24
N GLY A 122 0.14 -5.28 9.29
CA GLY A 122 1.02 -5.11 10.45
C GLY A 122 1.43 -3.67 10.70
N ASN A 123 1.66 -2.90 9.63
CA ASN A 123 2.14 -1.51 9.73
C ASN A 123 1.11 -0.61 10.43
N GLY A 124 -0.16 -0.66 10.01
CA GLY A 124 -1.23 0.12 10.64
C GLY A 124 -1.46 -0.29 12.09
N ARG A 125 -1.50 -1.59 12.39
CA ARG A 125 -1.63 -2.06 13.79
C ARG A 125 -0.53 -1.51 14.69
N HIS A 126 0.71 -1.54 14.22
CA HIS A 126 1.85 -1.01 14.96
C HIS A 126 1.72 0.50 15.18
N PHE A 127 1.37 1.25 14.13
CA PHE A 127 1.19 2.69 14.21
C PHE A 127 0.11 3.09 15.23
N PHE A 128 -1.12 2.57 15.08
CA PHE A 128 -2.25 2.94 15.93
C PHE A 128 -2.01 2.55 17.39
N SER A 129 -1.48 1.35 17.64
CA SER A 129 -1.13 0.92 18.99
C SER A 129 -0.04 1.78 19.63
N GLY A 130 0.96 2.21 18.86
CA GLY A 130 2.04 3.08 19.32
C GLY A 130 1.59 4.52 19.63
N HIS A 131 0.48 4.96 19.03
CA HIS A 131 -0.11 6.30 19.25
C HIS A 131 -1.31 6.28 20.22
N GLY A 132 -1.50 5.18 20.94
CA GLY A 132 -2.57 5.08 21.95
C GLY A 132 -3.98 4.94 21.38
N VAL A 133 -4.12 4.69 20.06
CA VAL A 133 -5.43 4.45 19.44
C VAL A 133 -5.83 2.98 19.68
N PRO A 134 -6.99 2.73 20.31
CA PRO A 134 -7.43 1.37 20.60
C PRO A 134 -7.76 0.62 19.30
N VAL A 135 -7.08 -0.52 19.09
CA VAL A 135 -7.32 -1.44 17.96
C VAL A 135 -7.89 -2.75 18.52
N GLU A 136 -8.83 -3.34 17.77
CA GLU A 136 -9.40 -4.64 18.14
C GLU A 136 -8.34 -5.75 18.17
N LYS A 137 -8.01 -6.23 19.38
CA LYS A 137 -6.87 -7.14 19.63
C LYS A 137 -7.08 -8.53 19.02
N SER A 138 -8.32 -8.97 18.92
CA SER A 138 -8.71 -10.28 18.34
C SER A 138 -8.64 -10.29 16.81
N PHE A 139 -8.48 -9.11 16.19
CA PHE A 139 -8.53 -8.93 14.74
C PHE A 139 -7.10 -8.83 14.17
N ARG A 140 -6.51 -10.00 13.87
CA ARG A 140 -5.13 -10.09 13.39
C ARG A 140 -5.09 -10.70 11.99
N TYR A 141 -5.23 -9.87 10.98
CA TYR A 141 -5.13 -10.26 9.57
C TYR A 141 -3.99 -9.54 8.88
N ASP A 142 -3.22 -10.30 8.10
CA ASP A 142 -2.15 -9.76 7.27
C ASP A 142 -2.72 -9.26 5.95
N ALA A 143 -2.11 -8.20 5.39
CA ALA A 143 -2.48 -7.63 4.11
C ALA A 143 -1.85 -8.38 2.92
N GLN A 144 -0.76 -9.13 3.16
CA GLN A 144 -0.09 -9.88 2.11
C GLN A 144 -0.98 -10.98 1.53
N SER A 145 -0.97 -11.07 0.19
CA SER A 145 -1.69 -12.10 -0.56
C SER A 145 -3.17 -12.19 -0.16
N PRO A 146 -3.98 -11.19 -0.49
CA PRO A 146 -5.41 -11.21 -0.19
C PRO A 146 -6.07 -12.43 -0.83
N THR A 147 -6.91 -13.13 -0.06
CA THR A 147 -7.64 -14.32 -0.51
C THR A 147 -9.11 -14.18 -0.19
N LEU A 148 -9.96 -14.78 -1.04
CA LEU A 148 -11.40 -14.83 -0.80
C LEU A 148 -11.76 -15.48 0.55
N ARG A 149 -11.00 -16.49 0.97
CA ARG A 149 -11.16 -17.12 2.27
C ARG A 149 -10.98 -16.12 3.41
N ARG A 150 -9.93 -15.30 3.36
CA ARG A 150 -9.66 -14.27 4.38
C ARG A 150 -10.76 -13.21 4.38
N ALA A 151 -11.23 -12.78 3.20
CA ALA A 151 -12.35 -11.86 3.11
C ALA A 151 -13.61 -12.43 3.77
N ARG A 152 -13.93 -13.73 3.58
CA ARG A 152 -15.04 -14.41 4.24
C ARG A 152 -14.89 -14.45 5.76
N GLU A 153 -13.70 -14.75 6.27
CA GLU A 153 -13.41 -14.78 7.71
C GLU A 153 -13.59 -13.39 8.34
N ILE A 154 -13.13 -12.34 7.67
CA ILE A 154 -13.31 -10.94 8.08
C ILE A 154 -14.79 -10.58 8.06
N THR A 155 -15.49 -10.85 6.96
CA THR A 155 -16.92 -10.59 6.81
C THR A 155 -17.72 -11.25 7.93
N ALA A 156 -17.48 -12.53 8.18
CA ALA A 156 -18.22 -13.28 9.21
C ALA A 156 -18.06 -12.65 10.62
N LYS A 157 -16.85 -12.18 10.96
CA LYS A 157 -16.62 -11.50 12.25
C LYS A 157 -17.33 -10.14 12.33
N LEU A 158 -17.29 -9.36 11.26
CA LEU A 158 -17.90 -8.03 11.24
C LEU A 158 -19.42 -8.11 11.24
N LEU A 159 -20.01 -9.07 10.50
CA LEU A 159 -21.45 -9.33 10.50
C LEU A 159 -21.92 -9.84 11.86
N ASP A 160 -21.21 -10.75 12.50
CA ASP A 160 -21.54 -11.22 13.86
C ASP A 160 -21.60 -10.06 14.88
N LEU A 161 -20.70 -9.09 14.79
CA LEU A 161 -20.73 -7.89 15.62
C LEU A 161 -21.89 -6.95 15.27
N PHE A 162 -22.22 -6.85 13.99
CA PHE A 162 -23.33 -6.04 13.52
C PHE A 162 -24.68 -6.67 13.95
N ASP A 163 -24.85 -7.96 13.77
CA ASP A 163 -26.07 -8.70 14.12
C ASP A 163 -26.34 -8.70 15.63
N ARG A 164 -25.27 -8.63 16.44
CA ARG A 164 -25.38 -8.45 17.91
C ARG A 164 -25.65 -7.01 18.33
N GLY A 165 -25.64 -6.07 17.41
CA GLY A 165 -25.79 -4.65 17.72
C GLY A 165 -24.56 -4.01 18.40
N GLU A 166 -23.40 -4.71 18.44
CA GLU A 166 -22.16 -4.15 18.98
C GLU A 166 -21.56 -3.07 18.09
N ILE A 167 -21.85 -3.12 16.80
CA ILE A 167 -21.56 -2.08 15.83
C ILE A 167 -22.84 -1.76 15.03
N SER A 168 -23.07 -0.48 14.77
CA SER A 168 -24.26 -0.03 14.03
C SER A 168 -23.94 0.46 12.62
N LYS A 169 -22.70 0.87 12.41
CA LYS A 169 -22.24 1.38 11.11
C LYS A 169 -20.86 0.84 10.82
N LEU A 170 -20.68 0.23 9.66
CA LEU A 170 -19.41 -0.34 9.20
C LEU A 170 -18.90 0.40 7.99
N PHE A 171 -17.70 0.96 8.10
CA PHE A 171 -16.97 1.60 7.02
C PHE A 171 -15.69 0.85 6.71
N VAL A 172 -15.29 0.88 5.44
CA VAL A 172 -13.97 0.40 5.00
C VAL A 172 -13.14 1.57 4.51
N ILE A 173 -11.91 1.66 5.00
CA ILE A 173 -10.90 2.61 4.54
C ILE A 173 -9.82 1.83 3.81
N TYR A 174 -9.69 2.07 2.52
CA TYR A 174 -8.78 1.34 1.65
C TYR A 174 -8.25 2.24 0.54
N THR A 175 -7.18 1.83 -0.12
CA THR A 175 -6.66 2.54 -1.29
C THR A 175 -7.18 1.91 -2.56
N ASP A 176 -7.94 2.67 -3.33
CA ASP A 176 -8.39 2.30 -4.67
C ASP A 176 -7.28 2.62 -5.68
N LEU A 177 -6.93 1.63 -6.50
CA LEU A 177 -5.92 1.80 -7.54
C LEU A 177 -6.45 2.60 -8.75
N GLY A 178 -7.77 2.75 -8.87
CA GLY A 178 -8.40 3.47 -10.00
C GLY A 178 -7.88 2.99 -11.36
N ASN A 179 -7.57 3.96 -12.23
CA ASN A 179 -6.99 3.70 -13.55
C ASN A 179 -5.46 3.47 -13.53
N GLY A 180 -4.87 3.24 -12.36
CA GLY A 180 -3.47 2.83 -12.20
C GLY A 180 -2.46 3.96 -11.98
N VAL A 181 -2.88 5.23 -12.04
CA VAL A 181 -2.00 6.40 -11.82
C VAL A 181 -2.30 7.06 -10.47
N ASP A 182 -3.57 7.23 -10.13
CA ASP A 182 -3.97 7.92 -8.90
C ASP A 182 -4.37 6.92 -7.83
N MET A 183 -3.58 6.86 -6.76
CA MET A 183 -3.88 6.07 -5.56
C MET A 183 -4.73 6.93 -4.62
N ASN A 184 -6.04 6.75 -4.66
CA ASN A 184 -6.97 7.48 -3.81
C ASN A 184 -7.40 6.64 -2.62
N VAL A 185 -7.21 7.17 -1.41
CA VAL A 185 -7.79 6.55 -0.21
C VAL A 185 -9.29 6.81 -0.22
N ARG A 186 -10.07 5.73 -0.17
CA ARG A 186 -11.54 5.79 -0.11
C ARG A 186 -12.04 5.33 1.25
N THR A 187 -13.08 5.99 1.70
CA THR A 187 -13.90 5.55 2.85
C THR A 187 -15.28 5.23 2.31
N VAL A 188 -15.67 3.97 2.38
CA VAL A 188 -16.95 3.47 1.87
C VAL A 188 -17.75 2.86 3.00
N ARG A 189 -19.02 3.22 3.13
CA ARG A 189 -19.94 2.57 4.06
C ARG A 189 -20.36 1.21 3.48
N LEU A 190 -20.20 0.15 4.26
CA LEU A 190 -20.65 -1.20 3.92
C LEU A 190 -21.96 -1.57 4.56
N LEU A 191 -22.20 -1.10 5.78
CA LEU A 191 -23.40 -1.37 6.54
C LEU A 191 -23.82 -0.13 7.35
N PRO A 192 -25.14 0.08 7.47
CA PRO A 192 -26.19 -0.49 6.62
C PRO A 192 -26.05 -0.03 5.15
N LEU A 193 -26.57 -0.82 4.22
CA LEU A 193 -26.57 -0.51 2.79
C LEU A 193 -27.45 0.71 2.51
N GLU A 194 -27.02 1.56 1.58
CA GLU A 194 -27.76 2.75 1.15
C GLU A 194 -28.56 2.46 -0.12
N ASP A 195 -29.84 2.80 -0.13
CA ASP A 195 -30.70 2.69 -1.32
C ASP A 195 -30.13 3.43 -2.54
N GLU A 196 -29.55 4.62 -2.30
CA GLU A 196 -29.01 5.48 -3.37
C GLU A 196 -27.90 4.80 -4.19
N HIS A 197 -27.15 3.87 -3.60
CA HIS A 197 -26.09 3.15 -4.30
C HIS A 197 -26.62 2.10 -5.29
N PHE A 198 -27.89 1.66 -5.11
CA PHE A 198 -28.51 0.60 -5.89
C PHE A 198 -29.70 1.10 -6.72
N ALA A 199 -30.14 2.35 -6.51
CA ALA A 199 -31.18 2.98 -7.29
C ALA A 199 -30.65 3.31 -8.70
N LYS A 200 -30.85 2.39 -9.63
CA LYS A 200 -30.76 2.68 -11.07
C LYS A 200 -32.17 2.98 -11.61
N GLU A 201 -32.21 3.77 -12.70
CA GLU A 201 -33.44 4.10 -13.40
C GLU A 201 -34.30 2.82 -13.65
N GLU A 202 -35.61 2.95 -13.47
CA GLU A 202 -36.57 1.90 -13.76
C GLU A 202 -36.34 1.38 -15.18
N THR A 203 -35.64 0.29 -15.31
CA THR A 203 -35.63 -0.49 -16.53
C THR A 203 -36.99 -1.23 -16.55
N GLY A 204 -37.80 -1.03 -17.61
CA GLY A 204 -39.12 -1.66 -17.74
C GLY A 204 -39.09 -3.19 -17.82
N GLU A 205 -38.35 -3.81 -16.91
CA GLU A 205 -38.19 -5.25 -16.77
C GLU A 205 -39.40 -5.86 -16.07
N LYS A 206 -39.67 -7.13 -16.36
CA LYS A 206 -40.78 -7.88 -15.78
C LYS A 206 -40.64 -7.92 -14.25
N PRO A 207 -41.80 -7.85 -13.51
CA PRO A 207 -41.74 -7.96 -12.05
C PRO A 207 -41.10 -9.27 -11.62
N ILE A 208 -40.05 -9.15 -10.77
CA ILE A 208 -39.35 -10.29 -10.21
C ILE A 208 -40.05 -10.75 -8.95
N ARG A 209 -40.27 -12.06 -8.81
CA ARG A 209 -40.80 -12.66 -7.60
C ARG A 209 -39.69 -13.25 -6.77
N PHE A 210 -39.66 -12.90 -5.49
CA PHE A 210 -38.67 -13.40 -4.53
C PHE A 210 -39.29 -14.54 -3.70
N GLU A 211 -38.56 -15.67 -3.56
CA GLU A 211 -38.98 -16.82 -2.77
C GLU A 211 -37.91 -17.20 -1.76
N PRO A 212 -38.26 -17.34 -0.47
CA PRO A 212 -39.58 -17.23 0.15
C PRO A 212 -40.05 -15.78 0.32
N SER A 213 -39.16 -14.80 0.53
CA SER A 213 -39.45 -13.36 0.60
C SER A 213 -38.20 -12.56 0.19
N ALA A 214 -38.40 -11.26 -0.11
CA ALA A 214 -37.28 -10.36 -0.45
C ALA A 214 -36.31 -10.18 0.72
N GLU A 215 -36.84 -10.13 1.96
CA GLU A 215 -36.05 -10.01 3.19
C GLU A 215 -35.11 -11.20 3.39
N GLU A 216 -35.64 -12.43 3.23
CA GLU A 216 -34.83 -13.65 3.37
C GLU A 216 -33.79 -13.77 2.26
N VAL A 217 -34.14 -13.40 1.03
CA VAL A 217 -33.18 -13.39 -0.09
C VAL A 217 -32.09 -12.38 0.19
N LEU A 218 -32.42 -11.16 0.62
CA LEU A 218 -31.46 -10.12 0.98
C LEU A 218 -30.53 -10.59 2.09
N ALA A 219 -31.06 -11.16 3.16
CA ALA A 219 -30.28 -11.67 4.28
C ALA A 219 -29.24 -12.74 3.87
N ARG A 220 -29.53 -13.53 2.83
CA ARG A 220 -28.61 -14.53 2.27
C ARG A 220 -27.59 -13.95 1.31
N VAL A 221 -27.94 -12.88 0.59
CA VAL A 221 -27.09 -12.27 -0.44
C VAL A 221 -26.11 -11.26 0.15
N VAL A 222 -26.50 -10.50 1.18
CA VAL A 222 -25.66 -9.47 1.83
C VAL A 222 -24.30 -9.99 2.28
N PRO A 223 -24.15 -11.14 2.96
CA PRO A 223 -22.84 -11.67 3.33
C PRO A 223 -21.92 -11.94 2.12
N ALA A 224 -22.48 -12.39 1.01
CA ALA A 224 -21.75 -12.63 -0.22
C ALA A 224 -21.30 -11.30 -0.86
N TYR A 225 -22.18 -10.30 -0.89
CA TYR A 225 -21.88 -8.95 -1.38
C TYR A 225 -20.74 -8.31 -0.58
N ILE A 226 -20.85 -8.28 0.76
CA ILE A 226 -19.82 -7.71 1.64
C ILE A 226 -18.49 -8.45 1.47
N THR A 227 -18.53 -9.78 1.36
CA THR A 227 -17.33 -10.59 1.10
C THR A 227 -16.66 -10.19 -0.21
N GLY A 228 -17.44 -10.00 -1.26
CA GLY A 228 -16.95 -9.58 -2.57
C GLY A 228 -16.33 -8.20 -2.55
N PHE A 229 -17.02 -7.25 -1.91
CA PHE A 229 -16.52 -5.90 -1.75
C PHE A 229 -15.19 -5.88 -0.96
N LEU A 230 -15.15 -6.57 0.19
CA LEU A 230 -13.95 -6.64 1.03
C LEU A 230 -12.79 -7.32 0.29
N TYR A 231 -13.07 -8.39 -0.45
CA TYR A 231 -12.04 -9.03 -1.27
C TYR A 231 -11.47 -8.07 -2.31
N SER A 232 -12.34 -7.36 -3.06
CA SER A 232 -11.92 -6.35 -4.03
C SER A 232 -11.11 -5.24 -3.38
N ALA A 233 -11.61 -4.65 -2.29
CA ALA A 233 -10.92 -3.58 -1.55
C ALA A 233 -9.54 -4.02 -1.02
N MET A 234 -9.40 -5.26 -0.54
CA MET A 234 -8.12 -5.83 -0.11
C MET A 234 -7.17 -6.03 -1.28
N VAL A 235 -7.65 -6.46 -2.44
CA VAL A 235 -6.84 -6.63 -3.66
C VAL A 235 -6.42 -5.28 -4.21
N ASP A 236 -7.32 -4.30 -4.27
CA ASP A 236 -7.02 -2.94 -4.73
C ASP A 236 -5.97 -2.29 -3.84
N SER A 237 -6.13 -2.38 -2.52
CA SER A 237 -5.15 -1.91 -1.55
C SER A 237 -3.79 -2.60 -1.70
N PHE A 238 -3.79 -3.92 -1.91
CA PHE A 238 -2.56 -4.66 -2.15
C PHE A 238 -1.89 -4.25 -3.47
N CYS A 239 -2.66 -4.06 -4.54
CA CYS A 239 -2.14 -3.58 -5.82
C CYS A 239 -1.59 -2.16 -5.69
N ALA A 240 -2.27 -1.27 -4.98
CA ALA A 240 -1.81 0.09 -4.70
C ALA A 240 -0.50 0.09 -3.88
N GLU A 241 -0.42 -0.76 -2.84
CA GLU A 241 0.82 -0.97 -2.06
C GLU A 241 1.99 -1.43 -2.95
N GLN A 242 1.77 -2.45 -3.80
CA GLN A 242 2.81 -2.97 -4.68
C GLN A 242 3.21 -1.94 -5.75
N ASN A 243 2.25 -1.16 -6.28
CA ASN A 243 2.53 -0.09 -7.22
C ASN A 243 3.37 1.02 -6.57
N ALA A 244 2.99 1.46 -5.37
CA ALA A 244 3.75 2.46 -4.60
C ALA A 244 5.18 1.96 -4.29
N ARG A 245 5.31 0.68 -3.95
CA ARG A 245 6.63 0.06 -3.71
C ARG A 245 7.46 0.00 -4.98
N ALA A 246 6.88 -0.41 -6.11
CA ALA A 246 7.58 -0.44 -7.39
C ALA A 246 8.07 0.96 -7.77
N SER A 247 7.20 1.98 -7.68
CA SER A 247 7.58 3.37 -7.96
C SER A 247 8.68 3.89 -7.04
N ALA A 248 8.61 3.57 -5.74
CA ALA A 248 9.65 3.98 -4.78
C ALA A 248 11.01 3.30 -5.07
N MET A 249 11.00 2.02 -5.47
CA MET A 249 12.21 1.29 -5.83
C MET A 249 12.78 1.77 -7.17
N ASP A 250 11.95 2.12 -8.14
CA ASP A 250 12.39 2.71 -9.40
C ASP A 250 13.08 4.06 -9.18
N SER A 251 12.48 4.94 -8.38
CA SER A 251 13.10 6.21 -7.99
C SER A 251 14.42 6.01 -7.22
N ALA A 252 14.50 5.00 -6.36
CA ALA A 252 15.74 4.65 -5.66
C ALA A 252 16.83 4.20 -6.64
N ASN A 253 16.50 3.34 -7.62
CA ASN A 253 17.43 2.89 -8.65
C ASN A 253 17.98 4.05 -9.48
N GLN A 254 17.13 5.03 -9.85
CA GLN A 254 17.56 6.22 -10.59
C GLN A 254 18.54 7.06 -9.76
N ASN A 255 18.23 7.31 -8.49
CA ASN A 255 19.13 8.03 -7.58
C ASN A 255 20.48 7.29 -7.39
N GLU A 256 20.46 5.96 -7.27
CA GLU A 256 21.66 5.13 -7.15
C GLU A 256 22.53 5.21 -8.42
N ASP A 257 21.91 5.24 -9.61
CA ASP A 257 22.64 5.44 -10.88
C ASP A 257 23.33 6.79 -10.94
N ASP A 258 22.68 7.85 -10.49
CA ASP A 258 23.25 9.19 -10.44
C ASP A 258 24.42 9.27 -9.45
N MET A 259 24.24 8.73 -8.23
CA MET A 259 25.31 8.63 -7.24
C MET A 259 26.53 7.82 -7.74
N LEU A 260 26.29 6.73 -8.46
CA LEU A 260 27.37 5.93 -9.04
C LEU A 260 28.14 6.68 -10.12
N ARG A 261 27.45 7.54 -10.93
CA ARG A 261 28.14 8.40 -11.90
C ARG A 261 29.03 9.42 -11.21
N GLU A 262 28.53 10.09 -10.17
CA GLU A 262 29.30 11.08 -9.41
C GLU A 262 30.51 10.44 -8.73
N LEU A 263 30.34 9.32 -8.03
CA LEU A 263 31.44 8.61 -7.36
C LEU A 263 32.50 8.09 -8.35
N ARG A 264 32.11 7.67 -9.54
CA ARG A 264 33.07 7.28 -10.59
C ARG A 264 33.89 8.45 -11.10
N LEU A 265 33.30 9.65 -11.23
CA LEU A 265 34.03 10.86 -11.61
C LEU A 265 35.01 11.26 -10.50
N GLU A 266 34.58 11.26 -9.24
CA GLU A 266 35.42 11.54 -8.08
C GLU A 266 36.58 10.55 -7.97
N TYR A 267 36.31 9.25 -8.11
CA TYR A 267 37.33 8.22 -8.11
C TYR A 267 38.38 8.44 -9.21
N ASN A 268 37.97 8.79 -10.42
CA ASN A 268 38.88 9.04 -11.52
C ASN A 268 39.74 10.30 -11.28
N HIS A 269 39.15 11.34 -10.70
CA HIS A 269 39.87 12.56 -10.33
C HIS A 269 40.93 12.27 -9.26
N GLU A 270 40.59 11.59 -8.17
CA GLU A 270 41.53 11.19 -7.12
C GLU A 270 42.63 10.27 -7.65
N ARG A 271 42.27 9.32 -8.53
CA ARG A 271 43.29 8.45 -9.18
C ARG A 271 44.26 9.23 -10.03
N GLN A 272 43.79 10.21 -10.82
CA GLN A 272 44.68 11.06 -11.63
C GLN A 272 45.58 11.91 -10.73
N GLY A 273 45.05 12.48 -9.66
CA GLY A 273 45.82 13.23 -8.66
C GLY A 273 46.92 12.39 -8.05
N ALA A 274 46.60 11.16 -7.61
CA ALA A 274 47.57 10.23 -7.03
C ALA A 274 48.70 9.86 -8.02
N ILE A 275 48.34 9.54 -9.28
CA ILE A 275 49.32 9.23 -10.33
C ILE A 275 50.24 10.43 -10.59
N THR A 276 49.70 11.64 -10.66
CA THR A 276 50.44 12.87 -10.88
C THR A 276 51.41 13.15 -9.72
N SER A 277 50.97 12.94 -8.47
CA SER A 277 51.80 13.06 -7.29
C SER A 277 52.97 12.06 -7.31
N GLU A 278 52.70 10.79 -7.61
CA GLU A 278 53.71 9.74 -7.69
C GLU A 278 54.73 10.03 -8.79
N ILE A 279 54.32 10.47 -9.99
CA ILE A 279 55.20 10.88 -11.08
C ILE A 279 56.07 12.07 -10.63
N THR A 280 55.50 13.03 -9.93
CA THR A 280 56.21 14.23 -9.45
C THR A 280 57.27 13.86 -8.40
N GLU A 281 56.91 12.99 -7.45
CA GLU A 281 57.85 12.49 -6.43
C GLU A 281 59.02 11.70 -7.04
N VAL A 282 58.71 10.78 -7.97
CA VAL A 282 59.78 10.02 -8.68
C VAL A 282 60.70 10.95 -9.46
N SER A 283 60.09 11.94 -10.19
CA SER A 283 60.88 12.92 -10.94
C SER A 283 61.74 13.81 -10.06
N ALA A 284 61.20 14.26 -8.92
CA ALA A 284 61.97 15.05 -7.93
C ALA A 284 63.10 14.23 -7.30
N GLY A 285 62.83 12.97 -6.94
CA GLY A 285 63.82 12.05 -6.45
C GLY A 285 64.99 11.79 -7.44
N ALA A 286 64.63 11.58 -8.72
CA ALA A 286 65.63 11.39 -9.79
C ALA A 286 66.50 12.64 -9.98
N ARG A 287 65.93 13.86 -9.96
CA ARG A 287 66.67 15.12 -10.02
C ARG A 287 67.59 15.32 -8.83
N SER A 288 67.14 15.04 -7.62
CA SER A 288 67.91 15.14 -6.39
C SER A 288 69.11 14.20 -6.43
N LYS A 289 68.93 12.94 -6.87
CA LYS A 289 70.03 11.97 -7.01
C LYS A 289 71.02 12.40 -8.06
N LYS A 290 70.64 12.93 -9.19
CA LYS A 290 71.52 13.46 -10.26
C LYS A 290 72.34 14.62 -9.73
N ASN A 291 71.74 15.58 -9.05
CA ASN A 291 72.46 16.73 -8.44
C ASN A 291 73.45 16.28 -7.35
N HIS A 292 73.15 15.23 -6.60
CA HIS A 292 74.09 14.68 -5.60
C HIS A 292 75.27 14.03 -6.28
N MET A 293 75.07 13.22 -7.32
CA MET A 293 76.15 12.61 -8.09
C MET A 293 77.09 13.65 -8.78
N GLU A 294 76.45 14.73 -9.35
CA GLU A 294 77.29 15.83 -9.95
C GLU A 294 78.13 16.56 -8.88
N LYS A 295 77.57 16.79 -7.68
CA LYS A 295 78.41 17.40 -6.59
C LYS A 295 79.46 16.48 -6.09
N GLU A 296 79.25 15.18 -5.96
CA GLU A 296 80.28 14.21 -5.61
C GLU A 296 81.41 14.13 -6.68
N ALA A 297 81.03 14.12 -7.96
CA ALA A 297 82.04 14.15 -9.05
C ALA A 297 82.87 15.42 -9.07
N GLN A 298 82.31 16.59 -8.74
CA GLN A 298 83.04 17.83 -8.61
C GLN A 298 83.94 17.86 -7.39
N HIS A 299 83.62 17.16 -6.29
CA HIS A 299 84.54 17.06 -5.11
C HIS A 299 85.64 16.03 -5.31
N ALA A 300 85.44 15.01 -6.15
CA ALA A 300 86.46 14.02 -6.45
C ALA A 300 87.58 14.54 -7.44
N HIS A 301 87.34 15.66 -8.10
CA HIS A 301 88.26 16.32 -9.02
C HIS A 301 89.05 17.52 -8.40
N ARG A 302 88.91 17.77 -7.09
CA ARG A 302 89.64 18.70 -6.32
C ARG A 302 90.59 17.92 -5.37
#